data_6a07dc85e09d5e507e3a28610afbc642
#
_entry.id   6a07dc85e09d5e507e3a28610afbc642
#
_cell.length_a   1.000
_cell.length_b   1.000
_cell.length_c   1.000
_cell.angle_alpha   90.00
_cell.angle_beta   90.00
_cell.angle_gamma   90.00
#
_symmetry.space_group_name_H-M   'P 1'
#
loop_
_entity.id
_entity.type
_entity.pdbx_description
1 polymer ?
#
loop_
_entity_poly.entity_id
_entity_poly.type
_entity_poly.pdbx_seq_one_letter_code
_entity_poly.pdbx_strand_id
1 'polypeptide(L)'
;QDLKEKEGKTFFWQGYYQEDMNQAHTITTELNVSGNFKPEISSANTQTDFLFLGNIHPSLQLQVLNQVQFKYCLMDTMNLWIETQREELYKAIKLISGLIINENEAFLLTQEPNYLKAGEKLLQQGLPFVIIKRGDSGVSFFSKQGDFYSFPAYPVKDLTDPTGAGDSFA
;
A
#
# COMPACT_ATOMS: atom_id res chain seq x y z
N GLN A 1 -22.54 -0.53 9.14
CA GLN A 1 -21.44 0.32 8.67
C GLN A 1 -20.47 0.51 9.84
N ASP A 2 -19.18 0.20 9.62
CA ASP A 2 -18.16 0.22 10.69
C ASP A 2 -17.44 1.60 10.77
N LEU A 3 -18.08 2.63 10.25
CA LEU A 3 -17.60 4.01 10.34
C LEU A 3 -17.77 4.54 11.76
N LYS A 4 -16.70 5.10 12.35
CA LYS A 4 -16.71 5.75 13.66
C LYS A 4 -16.24 7.19 13.53
N GLU A 5 -17.04 8.11 14.05
CA GLU A 5 -16.64 9.51 14.22
C GLU A 5 -15.94 9.71 15.56
N LYS A 6 -14.89 10.52 15.59
CA LYS A 6 -14.17 10.91 16.81
C LYS A 6 -13.92 12.40 16.81
N GLU A 7 -14.02 12.99 17.98
CA GLU A 7 -13.63 14.39 18.20
C GLU A 7 -12.11 14.54 18.10
N GLY A 8 -11.65 15.61 17.44
CA GLY A 8 -10.24 15.96 17.28
C GLY A 8 -9.87 16.27 15.84
N LYS A 9 -8.59 16.56 15.63
CA LYS A 9 -8.06 16.83 14.29
C LYS A 9 -7.92 15.52 13.51
N THR A 10 -8.23 15.55 12.22
CA THR A 10 -7.99 14.43 11.29
C THR A 10 -6.50 14.26 11.03
N PHE A 11 -6.12 13.13 10.43
CA PHE A 11 -4.78 12.94 9.87
C PHE A 11 -4.37 14.13 9.00
N PHE A 12 -3.14 14.57 9.15
CA PHE A 12 -2.58 15.65 8.35
C PHE A 12 -1.20 15.23 7.83
N TRP A 13 -1.00 15.40 6.54
CA TRP A 13 0.29 15.23 5.89
C TRP A 13 0.58 16.48 5.05
N GLN A 14 1.84 16.93 5.09
CA GLN A 14 2.34 17.99 4.25
C GLN A 14 3.65 17.56 3.62
N GLY A 15 3.76 17.79 2.32
CA GLY A 15 4.95 17.48 1.54
C GLY A 15 5.07 18.41 0.35
N TYR A 16 6.10 18.18 -0.46
CA TYR A 16 6.32 18.85 -1.73
C TYR A 16 6.87 17.87 -2.76
N TYR A 17 6.69 18.20 -4.01
CA TYR A 17 7.29 17.51 -5.15
C TYR A 17 8.38 18.38 -5.74
N GLN A 18 9.45 17.77 -6.22
CA GLN A 18 10.49 18.43 -7.03
C GLN A 18 10.16 18.26 -8.53
N GLU A 19 11.15 18.46 -9.41
CA GLU A 19 10.99 18.29 -10.86
C GLU A 19 10.48 16.88 -11.22
N ASP A 20 10.91 15.87 -10.45
CA ASP A 20 10.32 14.51 -10.51
C ASP A 20 9.06 14.43 -9.68
N MET A 21 7.91 14.58 -10.32
CA MET A 21 6.58 14.49 -9.71
C MET A 21 6.21 13.07 -9.23
N ASN A 22 7.04 12.07 -9.45
CA ASN A 22 6.82 10.69 -8.97
C ASN A 22 7.21 10.50 -7.50
N GLN A 23 7.98 11.44 -6.92
CA GLN A 23 8.46 11.32 -5.55
C GLN A 23 8.01 12.49 -4.66
N ALA A 24 7.18 12.18 -3.65
CA ALA A 24 6.81 13.13 -2.62
C ALA A 24 7.90 13.22 -1.53
N HIS A 25 8.24 14.45 -1.13
CA HIS A 25 9.12 14.73 0.00
C HIS A 25 8.28 15.19 1.19
N THR A 26 8.24 14.39 2.25
CA THR A 26 7.47 14.69 3.46
C THR A 26 8.12 15.81 4.28
N ILE A 27 7.34 16.84 4.62
CA ILE A 27 7.72 17.89 5.57
C ILE A 27 7.25 17.51 6.96
N THR A 28 5.97 17.13 7.11
CA THR A 28 5.39 16.73 8.39
C THR A 28 4.26 15.72 8.21
N THR A 29 4.08 14.90 9.24
CA THR A 29 2.97 13.95 9.35
C THR A 29 2.42 14.02 10.76
N GLU A 30 1.14 14.37 10.90
CA GLU A 30 0.41 14.38 12.17
C GLU A 30 -0.67 13.29 12.13
N LEU A 31 -0.51 12.24 12.94
CA LEU A 31 -1.47 11.14 12.98
C LEU A 31 -2.81 11.57 13.60
N ASN A 32 -2.79 12.51 14.54
CA ASN A 32 -3.99 13.05 15.22
C ASN A 32 -4.91 11.91 15.72
N VAL A 33 -6.22 11.96 15.44
CA VAL A 33 -7.18 10.94 15.89
C VAL A 33 -6.90 9.55 15.31
N SER A 34 -6.25 9.45 14.15
CA SER A 34 -5.90 8.17 13.54
C SER A 34 -4.82 7.41 14.32
N GLY A 35 -3.97 8.11 15.08
CA GLY A 35 -2.92 7.49 15.91
C GLY A 35 -3.47 6.62 17.04
N ASN A 36 -4.72 6.84 17.45
CA ASN A 36 -5.41 6.06 18.47
C ASN A 36 -6.57 5.23 17.91
N PHE A 37 -6.62 5.07 16.58
CA PHE A 37 -7.63 4.27 15.92
C PHE A 37 -7.45 2.79 16.26
N LYS A 38 -8.58 2.09 16.51
CA LYS A 38 -8.63 0.64 16.66
C LYS A 38 -9.72 0.11 15.75
N PRO A 39 -9.39 -0.70 14.75
CA PRO A 39 -10.38 -1.29 13.87
C PRO A 39 -11.23 -2.31 14.63
N GLU A 40 -12.54 -2.10 14.62
CA GLU A 40 -13.52 -3.06 15.14
C GLU A 40 -14.47 -3.40 13.99
N ILE A 41 -14.42 -4.65 13.56
CA ILE A 41 -15.20 -5.13 12.42
C ILE A 41 -16.50 -5.72 12.96
N SER A 42 -17.64 -5.21 12.48
CA SER A 42 -18.95 -5.75 12.85
C SER A 42 -19.12 -7.18 12.35
N SER A 43 -19.99 -7.95 13.02
CA SER A 43 -20.28 -9.33 12.63
C SER A 43 -20.77 -9.48 11.19
N ALA A 44 -21.38 -8.44 10.63
CA ALA A 44 -21.84 -8.42 9.24
C ALA A 44 -20.69 -8.33 8.23
N ASN A 45 -19.51 -7.85 8.63
CA ASN A 45 -18.36 -7.61 7.77
C ASN A 45 -17.17 -8.54 8.07
N THR A 46 -17.35 -9.55 8.91
CA THR A 46 -16.30 -10.54 9.24
C THR A 46 -16.02 -11.55 8.13
N GLN A 47 -16.83 -11.57 7.08
CA GLN A 47 -16.64 -12.43 5.90
C GLN A 47 -16.78 -11.62 4.62
N THR A 48 -15.82 -11.76 3.70
CA THR A 48 -15.84 -11.10 2.40
C THR A 48 -15.04 -11.88 1.36
N ASP A 49 -15.40 -11.76 0.09
CA ASP A 49 -14.56 -12.32 -0.98
C ASP A 49 -13.29 -11.48 -1.18
N PHE A 50 -13.40 -10.16 -1.06
CA PHE A 50 -12.31 -9.22 -1.29
C PHE A 50 -12.11 -8.31 -0.10
N LEU A 51 -10.90 -8.28 0.43
CA LEU A 51 -10.45 -7.36 1.46
C LEU A 51 -9.36 -6.46 0.88
N PHE A 52 -9.52 -5.14 1.02
CA PHE A 52 -8.46 -4.19 0.73
C PHE A 52 -8.01 -3.50 2.02
N LEU A 53 -6.71 -3.58 2.29
CA LEU A 53 -6.06 -2.92 3.42
C LEU A 53 -5.29 -1.72 2.90
N GLY A 54 -5.91 -0.55 3.00
CA GLY A 54 -5.27 0.72 2.66
C GLY A 54 -4.04 1.01 3.52
N ASN A 55 -3.30 2.04 3.11
CA ASN A 55 -2.09 2.48 3.80
C ASN A 55 -2.41 3.02 5.20
N ILE A 56 -2.09 2.23 6.23
CA ILE A 56 -2.20 2.55 7.65
C ILE A 56 -1.13 1.77 8.42
N HIS A 57 -0.96 2.06 9.72
CA HIS A 57 0.00 1.35 10.58
C HIS A 57 -0.17 -0.17 10.49
N PRO A 58 0.91 -0.95 10.21
CA PRO A 58 0.83 -2.39 9.95
C PRO A 58 0.18 -3.21 11.07
N SER A 59 0.33 -2.79 12.34
CA SER A 59 -0.36 -3.46 13.45
C SER A 59 -1.89 -3.39 13.34
N LEU A 60 -2.44 -2.31 12.77
CA LEU A 60 -3.88 -2.17 12.52
C LEU A 60 -4.32 -3.04 11.36
N GLN A 61 -3.52 -3.13 10.30
CA GLN A 61 -3.75 -4.07 9.19
C GLN A 61 -3.79 -5.51 9.72
N LEU A 62 -2.84 -5.89 10.59
CA LEU A 62 -2.83 -7.20 11.26
C LEU A 62 -4.06 -7.43 12.13
N GLN A 63 -4.54 -6.41 12.84
CA GLN A 63 -5.78 -6.52 13.63
C GLN A 63 -6.99 -6.82 12.75
N VAL A 64 -7.09 -6.21 11.57
CA VAL A 64 -8.17 -6.49 10.61
C VAL A 64 -8.01 -7.90 10.03
N LEU A 65 -6.82 -8.31 9.61
CA LEU A 65 -6.53 -9.65 9.10
C LEU A 65 -6.94 -10.75 10.08
N ASN A 66 -6.84 -10.51 11.39
CA ASN A 66 -7.26 -11.44 12.43
C ASN A 66 -8.77 -11.45 12.72
N GLN A 67 -9.53 -10.46 12.22
CA GLN A 67 -10.97 -10.33 12.45
C GLN A 67 -11.81 -10.76 11.23
N VAL A 68 -11.23 -10.74 10.02
CA VAL A 68 -11.96 -10.94 8.76
C VAL A 68 -11.49 -12.20 8.06
N GLN A 69 -12.46 -13.03 7.63
CA GLN A 69 -12.23 -14.12 6.69
C GLN A 69 -12.41 -13.59 5.26
N PHE A 70 -11.46 -13.83 4.42
CA PHE A 70 -11.46 -13.33 3.04
C PHE A 70 -10.97 -14.42 2.07
N LYS A 71 -11.35 -14.27 0.81
CA LYS A 71 -10.84 -15.09 -0.28
C LYS A 71 -9.58 -14.48 -0.91
N TYR A 72 -9.60 -13.18 -1.11
CA TYR A 72 -8.47 -12.40 -1.61
C TYR A 72 -8.26 -11.17 -0.74
N CYS A 73 -7.01 -10.91 -0.38
CA CYS A 73 -6.64 -9.70 0.34
C CYS A 73 -5.54 -8.97 -0.43
N LEU A 74 -5.79 -7.70 -0.73
CA LEU A 74 -4.82 -6.74 -1.26
C LEU A 74 -4.40 -5.78 -0.16
N MET A 75 -3.15 -5.39 -0.16
CA MET A 75 -2.61 -4.45 0.83
C MET A 75 -1.76 -3.38 0.15
N ASP A 76 -1.91 -2.15 0.59
CA ASP A 76 -1.04 -1.03 0.30
C ASP A 76 -0.18 -0.69 1.54
N THR A 77 0.94 0.00 1.33
CA THR A 77 1.84 0.44 2.40
C THR A 77 2.54 1.74 1.97
N MET A 78 3.44 2.24 2.80
CA MET A 78 4.28 3.40 2.48
C MET A 78 5.68 3.30 3.11
N ASN A 79 6.60 4.16 2.64
CA ASN A 79 7.99 4.23 3.11
C ASN A 79 8.10 4.26 4.63
N LEU A 80 7.28 5.09 5.30
CA LEU A 80 7.29 5.22 6.76
C LEU A 80 7.17 3.87 7.46
N TRP A 81 6.23 3.03 7.01
CA TRP A 81 6.02 1.73 7.65
C TRP A 81 7.10 0.71 7.27
N ILE A 82 7.61 0.76 6.04
CA ILE A 82 8.72 -0.09 5.59
C ILE A 82 9.98 0.18 6.44
N GLU A 83 10.22 1.43 6.80
CA GLU A 83 11.39 1.84 7.56
C GLU A 83 11.22 1.67 9.08
N THR A 84 10.03 1.98 9.62
CA THR A 84 9.82 2.06 11.07
C THR A 84 9.09 0.87 11.67
N GLN A 85 8.31 0.10 10.88
CA GLN A 85 7.44 -0.98 11.35
C GLN A 85 7.64 -2.27 10.52
N ARG A 86 8.88 -2.54 10.16
CA ARG A 86 9.25 -3.59 9.21
C ARG A 86 8.80 -4.98 9.64
N GLU A 87 8.90 -5.29 10.92
CA GLU A 87 8.52 -6.62 11.43
C GLU A 87 7.01 -6.88 11.34
N GLU A 88 6.18 -5.91 11.77
CA GLU A 88 4.73 -6.01 11.66
C GLU A 88 4.29 -6.05 10.20
N LEU A 89 4.91 -5.22 9.36
CA LEU A 89 4.63 -5.20 7.92
C LEU A 89 4.90 -6.57 7.28
N TYR A 90 6.03 -7.20 7.57
CA TYR A 90 6.32 -8.54 7.05
C TYR A 90 5.38 -9.62 7.58
N LYS A 91 4.89 -9.49 8.82
CA LYS A 91 3.85 -10.40 9.34
C LYS A 91 2.55 -10.25 8.53
N ALA A 92 2.14 -9.00 8.22
CA ALA A 92 0.96 -8.74 7.41
C ALA A 92 1.14 -9.26 5.97
N ILE A 93 2.28 -8.99 5.33
CA ILE A 93 2.61 -9.44 3.97
C ILE A 93 2.48 -10.96 3.80
N LYS A 94 2.80 -11.75 4.82
CA LYS A 94 2.66 -13.20 4.77
C LYS A 94 1.23 -13.72 4.79
N LEU A 95 0.26 -12.88 5.11
CA LEU A 95 -1.15 -13.25 5.27
C LEU A 95 -2.03 -12.78 4.11
N ILE A 96 -1.50 -11.99 3.17
CA ILE A 96 -2.25 -11.38 2.08
C ILE A 96 -2.08 -12.13 0.76
N SER A 97 -2.97 -11.86 -0.18
CA SER A 97 -2.89 -12.41 -1.54
C SER A 97 -2.02 -11.58 -2.46
N GLY A 98 -2.00 -10.27 -2.30
CA GLY A 98 -1.24 -9.36 -3.15
C GLY A 98 -0.84 -8.06 -2.47
N LEU A 99 0.29 -7.52 -2.91
CA LEU A 99 0.83 -6.26 -2.45
C LEU A 99 0.82 -5.24 -3.58
N ILE A 100 0.34 -4.02 -3.31
CA ILE A 100 0.37 -2.89 -4.25
C ILE A 100 1.37 -1.88 -3.68
N ILE A 101 2.42 -1.58 -4.44
CA ILE A 101 3.50 -0.69 -4.01
C ILE A 101 4.03 0.13 -5.18
N ASN A 102 4.78 1.18 -4.92
CA ASN A 102 5.54 1.89 -5.95
C ASN A 102 6.98 1.34 -6.09
N GLU A 103 7.73 1.82 -7.09
CA GLU A 103 9.10 1.36 -7.34
C GLU A 103 10.06 1.63 -6.17
N ASN A 104 9.91 2.77 -5.48
CA ASN A 104 10.75 3.08 -4.32
C ASN A 104 10.44 2.16 -3.13
N GLU A 105 9.18 1.89 -2.87
CA GLU A 105 8.75 0.93 -1.83
C GLU A 105 9.23 -0.49 -2.15
N ALA A 106 9.17 -0.90 -3.42
CA ALA A 106 9.72 -2.18 -3.87
C ALA A 106 11.24 -2.25 -3.62
N PHE A 107 11.98 -1.18 -3.92
CA PHE A 107 13.41 -1.06 -3.59
C PHE A 107 13.65 -1.15 -2.07
N LEU A 108 12.92 -0.39 -1.26
CA LEU A 108 13.07 -0.39 0.20
C LEU A 108 12.83 -1.78 0.81
N LEU A 109 11.83 -2.51 0.32
CA LEU A 109 11.52 -3.86 0.77
C LEU A 109 12.57 -4.89 0.35
N THR A 110 13.11 -4.77 -0.85
CA THR A 110 13.93 -5.82 -1.47
C THR A 110 15.41 -5.49 -1.56
N GLN A 111 15.80 -4.22 -1.47
CA GLN A 111 17.13 -3.69 -1.78
C GLN A 111 17.57 -3.99 -3.22
N GLU A 112 16.60 -4.09 -4.14
CA GLU A 112 16.82 -4.36 -5.55
C GLU A 112 16.36 -3.16 -6.39
N PRO A 113 17.26 -2.44 -7.07
CA PRO A 113 16.90 -1.23 -7.82
C PRO A 113 16.14 -1.52 -9.13
N ASN A 114 16.24 -2.74 -9.66
CA ASN A 114 15.49 -3.12 -10.84
C ASN A 114 14.12 -3.65 -10.43
N TYR A 115 13.05 -2.95 -10.82
CA TYR A 115 11.68 -3.29 -10.44
C TYR A 115 11.24 -4.70 -10.87
N LEU A 116 11.76 -5.23 -11.99
CA LEU A 116 11.47 -6.61 -12.44
C LEU A 116 12.03 -7.62 -11.44
N LYS A 117 13.29 -7.46 -11.05
CA LYS A 117 13.93 -8.31 -10.04
C LYS A 117 13.33 -8.10 -8.65
N ALA A 118 12.94 -6.86 -8.31
CA ALA A 118 12.25 -6.58 -7.06
C ALA A 118 10.90 -7.32 -6.98
N GLY A 119 10.10 -7.29 -8.06
CA GLY A 119 8.86 -8.06 -8.15
C GLY A 119 9.08 -9.57 -7.98
N GLU A 120 10.04 -10.15 -8.68
CA GLU A 120 10.41 -11.57 -8.53
C GLU A 120 10.85 -11.91 -7.10
N LYS A 121 11.65 -11.05 -6.47
CA LYS A 121 12.12 -11.23 -5.09
C LYS A 121 10.99 -11.20 -4.07
N LEU A 122 9.98 -10.34 -4.26
CA LEU A 122 8.78 -10.30 -3.44
C LEU A 122 7.94 -11.57 -3.60
N LEU A 123 7.79 -12.08 -4.81
CA LEU A 123 7.12 -13.37 -5.05
C LEU A 123 7.84 -14.53 -4.35
N GLN A 124 9.19 -14.53 -4.37
CA GLN A 124 10.00 -15.53 -3.67
C GLN A 124 9.82 -15.48 -2.14
N GLN A 125 9.43 -14.32 -1.57
CA GLN A 125 9.09 -14.18 -0.16
C GLN A 125 7.71 -14.76 0.21
N GLY A 126 6.97 -15.27 -0.77
CA GLY A 126 5.73 -16.01 -0.57
C GLY A 126 4.47 -15.32 -1.06
N LEU A 127 4.53 -14.07 -1.53
CA LEU A 127 3.38 -13.37 -2.09
C LEU A 127 2.85 -14.11 -3.34
N PRO A 128 1.53 -14.33 -3.47
CA PRO A 128 0.92 -14.86 -4.69
C PRO A 128 1.08 -13.92 -5.88
N PHE A 129 0.97 -12.61 -5.68
CA PHE A 129 1.20 -11.61 -6.72
C PHE A 129 1.61 -10.25 -6.14
N VAL A 130 2.20 -9.42 -6.99
CA VAL A 130 2.64 -8.05 -6.68
C VAL A 130 2.26 -7.12 -7.81
N ILE A 131 1.80 -5.93 -7.47
CA ILE A 131 1.56 -4.83 -8.39
C ILE A 131 2.55 -3.71 -8.05
N ILE A 132 3.37 -3.30 -9.02
CA ILE A 132 4.33 -2.21 -8.86
C ILE A 132 3.86 -1.02 -9.69
N LYS A 133 3.49 0.07 -9.00
CA LYS A 133 3.13 1.37 -9.59
C LYS A 133 4.42 2.08 -10.01
N ARG A 134 4.45 2.62 -11.23
CA ARG A 134 5.65 3.16 -11.87
C ARG A 134 5.44 4.60 -12.36
N GLY A 135 4.60 5.34 -11.69
CA GLY A 135 4.29 6.72 -12.04
C GLY A 135 3.83 6.87 -13.49
N ASP A 136 4.47 7.75 -14.23
CA ASP A 136 4.22 8.01 -15.65
C ASP A 136 4.53 6.82 -16.57
N SER A 137 5.34 5.87 -16.12
CA SER A 137 5.61 4.61 -16.83
C SER A 137 4.51 3.56 -16.67
N GLY A 138 3.47 3.84 -15.84
CA GLY A 138 2.32 2.97 -15.67
C GLY A 138 2.43 1.98 -14.53
N VAL A 139 2.08 0.71 -14.77
CA VAL A 139 2.00 -0.31 -13.74
C VAL A 139 2.47 -1.67 -14.26
N SER A 140 3.09 -2.46 -13.40
CA SER A 140 3.51 -3.83 -13.70
C SER A 140 2.93 -4.80 -12.67
N PHE A 141 2.39 -5.91 -13.17
CA PHE A 141 1.84 -7.02 -12.40
C PHE A 141 2.75 -8.23 -12.52
N PHE A 142 2.97 -8.91 -11.41
CA PHE A 142 3.75 -10.14 -11.31
C PHE A 142 2.96 -11.19 -10.56
N SER A 143 2.87 -12.42 -11.05
CA SER A 143 2.27 -13.52 -10.33
C SER A 143 3.27 -14.65 -10.08
N LYS A 144 3.01 -15.42 -9.01
CA LYS A 144 3.79 -16.62 -8.68
C LYS A 144 3.66 -17.72 -9.71
N GLN A 145 2.63 -17.68 -10.57
CA GLN A 145 2.42 -18.58 -11.70
C GLN A 145 3.31 -18.25 -12.90
N GLY A 146 4.02 -17.13 -12.86
CA GLY A 146 4.89 -16.65 -13.92
C GLY A 146 4.22 -15.65 -14.87
N ASP A 147 3.00 -15.20 -14.56
CA ASP A 147 2.37 -14.17 -15.38
C ASP A 147 3.03 -12.82 -15.11
N PHE A 148 3.28 -12.09 -16.17
CA PHE A 148 3.77 -10.72 -16.15
C PHE A 148 2.94 -9.88 -17.10
N TYR A 149 2.40 -8.77 -16.60
CA TYR A 149 1.69 -7.77 -17.40
C TYR A 149 2.24 -6.38 -17.09
N SER A 150 2.37 -5.56 -18.11
CA SER A 150 2.74 -4.15 -17.96
C SER A 150 1.78 -3.29 -18.77
N PHE A 151 1.23 -2.27 -18.12
CA PHE A 151 0.30 -1.34 -18.74
C PHE A 151 0.87 0.07 -18.64
N PRO A 152 0.86 0.86 -19.73
CA PRO A 152 1.30 2.25 -19.68
C PRO A 152 0.34 3.10 -18.86
N ALA A 153 0.85 4.22 -18.32
CA ALA A 153 -0.01 5.24 -17.75
C ALA A 153 -0.82 5.94 -18.85
N TYR A 154 -1.99 6.47 -18.49
CA TYR A 154 -2.69 7.38 -19.37
C TYR A 154 -1.87 8.67 -19.54
N PRO A 155 -1.60 9.12 -20.78
CA PRO A 155 -0.78 10.31 -21.02
C PRO A 155 -1.50 11.59 -20.53
N VAL A 156 -0.93 12.22 -19.52
CA VAL A 156 -1.39 13.51 -18.99
C VAL A 156 -0.45 14.60 -19.48
N LYS A 157 -1.01 15.65 -20.11
CA LYS A 157 -0.20 16.76 -20.64
C LYS A 157 0.25 17.73 -19.55
N ASP A 158 -0.66 18.05 -18.63
CA ASP A 158 -0.47 19.06 -17.59
C ASP A 158 -0.71 18.41 -16.23
N LEU A 159 0.36 17.91 -15.60
CA LEU A 159 0.30 17.35 -14.27
C LEU A 159 0.42 18.50 -13.26
N THR A 160 -0.65 18.72 -12.49
CA THR A 160 -0.71 19.81 -11.49
C THR A 160 -0.32 19.30 -10.10
N ASP A 161 -0.93 18.18 -9.66
CA ASP A 161 -0.69 17.60 -8.34
C ASP A 161 -0.94 16.08 -8.40
N PRO A 162 0.09 15.24 -8.19
CA PRO A 162 -0.03 13.79 -8.18
C PRO A 162 -0.47 13.21 -6.83
N THR A 163 -0.73 14.06 -5.82
CA THR A 163 -1.12 13.59 -4.48
C THR A 163 -2.40 12.74 -4.55
N GLY A 164 -2.35 11.56 -3.96
CA GLY A 164 -3.47 10.61 -3.94
C GLY A 164 -3.64 9.78 -5.22
N ALA A 165 -2.79 9.95 -6.25
CA ALA A 165 -2.84 9.13 -7.45
C ALA A 165 -2.60 7.64 -7.13
N GLY A 166 -1.67 7.35 -6.22
CA GLY A 166 -1.39 6.00 -5.74
C GLY A 166 -2.57 5.38 -5.00
N ASP A 167 -3.20 6.15 -4.10
CA ASP A 167 -4.38 5.70 -3.32
C ASP A 167 -5.60 5.50 -4.22
N SER A 168 -5.75 6.34 -5.27
CA SER A 168 -6.84 6.22 -6.24
C SER A 168 -6.68 5.01 -7.16
N PHE A 169 -5.45 4.56 -7.39
CA PHE A 169 -5.15 3.36 -8.17
C PHE A 169 -5.41 2.08 -7.35
N ALA A 170 -5.08 2.09 -6.08
CA ALA A 170 -5.19 0.94 -5.20
C ALA A 170 -6.62 0.69 -4.77
#